data_5762cfddf20fecb7f88ca21c17448ebf
#
_entry.id   5762cfddf20fecb7f88ca21c17448ebf
#
_cell.length_a   1.000
_cell.length_b   1.000
_cell.length_c   1.000
_cell.angle_alpha   90.00
_cell.angle_beta   90.00
_cell.angle_gamma   90.00
#
_symmetry.space_group_name_H-M   'P 1'
#
loop_
_entity.id
_entity.type
_entity.pdbx_description
1 polymer ?
#
loop_
_entity_poly.entity_id
_entity_poly.type
_entity_poly.pdbx_seq_one_letter_code
_entity_poly.pdbx_strand_id
1 'polypeptide(L)'
;MSSSSQNKISMPSNDTLNQAAKLSIKISKPICFYFYIDSCKGNASIVTAENEKIIYKNNEEHTSPIKNTYKVGNEYLVVTENTIYIVSCGTKINK
;
A
#
# COMPACT_ATOMS: atom_id res chain seq x y z
N MET A 1 -28.72 1.70 -4.95
CA MET A 1 -28.19 1.85 -4.89
C MET A 1 -27.60 2.31 -4.72
N SER A 2 -27.36 2.56 -4.79
CA SER A 2 -26.79 3.06 -4.77
C SER A 2 -26.08 3.43 -4.44
N SER A 3 -25.98 3.57 -4.23
CA SER A 3 -25.30 3.99 -4.02
C SER A 3 -24.38 4.09 -3.88
N SER A 4 -24.21 3.71 -3.80
CA SER A 4 -23.13 3.77 -3.77
C SER A 4 -22.29 4.53 -4.20
N SER A 5 -22.42 4.82 -4.76
CA SER A 5 -21.73 5.74 -5.39
C SER A 5 -21.02 6.66 -4.59
N GLN A 6 -21.36 7.01 -3.53
CA GLN A 6 -20.71 7.96 -2.90
C GLN A 6 -19.47 7.53 -2.43
N ASN A 7 -19.20 6.44 -2.22
CA ASN A 7 -18.07 6.12 -1.65
C ASN A 7 -16.98 6.05 -2.43
N LYS A 8 -16.82 6.24 -3.44
CA LYS A 8 -15.79 6.54 -4.27
C LYS A 8 -14.48 5.91 -4.00
N ILE A 9 -14.31 5.00 -3.12
CA ILE A 9 -13.06 4.35 -2.94
C ILE A 9 -13.01 3.21 -3.90
N SER A 10 -12.13 3.25 -4.88
CA SER A 10 -12.02 2.22 -5.85
C SER A 10 -11.17 1.08 -5.33
N MET A 11 -11.45 -0.11 -5.78
CA MET A 11 -10.59 -1.23 -5.52
C MET A 11 -9.28 -1.07 -6.27
N PRO A 12 -8.20 -1.67 -5.81
CA PRO A 12 -7.00 -1.74 -6.63
C PRO A 12 -7.32 -2.44 -7.96
N SER A 13 -6.54 -2.16 -8.98
CA SER A 13 -6.79 -2.74 -10.28
C SER A 13 -6.61 -4.25 -10.26
N ASN A 14 -7.21 -4.93 -11.24
CA ASN A 14 -7.07 -6.37 -11.34
C ASN A 14 -5.61 -6.78 -11.53
N ASP A 15 -4.84 -6.00 -12.28
CA ASP A 15 -3.43 -6.29 -12.45
C ASP A 15 -2.69 -6.25 -11.13
N THR A 16 -2.97 -5.25 -10.31
CA THR A 16 -2.35 -5.11 -9.01
C THR A 16 -2.70 -6.29 -8.11
N LEU A 17 -3.98 -6.65 -8.08
CA LEU A 17 -4.41 -7.78 -7.24
C LEU A 17 -3.77 -9.08 -7.70
N ASN A 18 -3.68 -9.27 -9.02
CA ASN A 18 -3.05 -10.44 -9.54
C ASN A 18 -1.58 -10.51 -9.21
N GLN A 19 -0.86 -9.42 -9.38
CA GLN A 19 0.57 -9.38 -9.09
C GLN A 19 0.82 -9.54 -7.59
N ALA A 20 -0.03 -8.94 -6.76
CA ALA A 20 0.08 -9.08 -5.32
C ALA A 20 -0.12 -10.53 -4.90
N ALA A 21 -1.11 -11.20 -5.49
CA ALA A 21 -1.36 -12.60 -5.18
C ALA A 21 -0.17 -13.49 -5.57
N LYS A 22 0.40 -13.25 -6.76
CA LYS A 22 1.56 -14.00 -7.20
C LYS A 22 2.75 -13.78 -6.27
N LEU A 23 2.97 -12.54 -5.90
CA LEU A 23 4.07 -12.20 -5.00
C LEU A 23 3.87 -12.83 -3.64
N SER A 24 2.63 -12.77 -3.13
CA SER A 24 2.29 -13.33 -1.83
C SER A 24 2.64 -14.82 -1.78
N ILE A 25 2.29 -15.54 -2.84
CA ILE A 25 2.58 -16.96 -2.90
C ILE A 25 4.10 -17.19 -3.00
N LYS A 26 4.77 -16.36 -3.79
CA LYS A 26 6.19 -16.56 -4.04
C LYS A 26 7.02 -16.33 -2.80
N ILE A 27 6.72 -15.31 -2.02
CA ILE A 27 7.54 -14.96 -0.87
C ILE A 27 6.89 -15.32 0.46
N SER A 28 5.72 -15.95 0.42
CA SER A 28 5.00 -16.43 1.60
C SER A 28 4.69 -15.32 2.60
N LYS A 29 4.21 -14.19 2.09
CA LYS A 29 3.82 -13.09 2.95
C LYS A 29 2.37 -12.71 2.65
N PRO A 30 1.59 -12.35 3.67
CA PRO A 30 0.18 -11.98 3.45
C PRO A 30 0.08 -10.61 2.80
N ILE A 31 -1.07 -10.37 2.15
CA ILE A 31 -1.41 -9.08 1.58
C ILE A 31 -2.27 -8.34 2.59
N CYS A 32 -1.97 -7.08 2.82
CA CYS A 32 -2.74 -6.26 3.76
C CYS A 32 -3.18 -4.98 3.08
N PHE A 33 -4.47 -4.67 3.22
CA PHE A 33 -5.02 -3.46 2.62
C PHE A 33 -5.20 -2.34 3.65
N TYR A 34 -4.62 -2.49 4.84
CA TYR A 34 -4.87 -1.56 5.94
C TYR A 34 -4.60 -0.12 5.58
N PHE A 35 -3.56 0.14 4.80
CA PHE A 35 -3.21 1.51 4.44
C PHE A 35 -3.76 1.93 3.09
N TYR A 36 -4.50 1.04 2.39
CA TYR A 36 -4.91 1.37 1.02
C TYR A 36 -5.88 2.55 0.98
N ILE A 37 -6.91 2.52 1.80
CA ILE A 37 -7.90 3.59 1.81
C ILE A 37 -7.27 4.90 2.25
N ASP A 38 -6.42 4.86 3.27
CA ASP A 38 -5.71 6.06 3.72
C ASP A 38 -4.81 6.61 2.64
N SER A 39 -4.18 5.75 1.85
CA SER A 39 -3.32 6.21 0.76
C SER A 39 -4.14 6.89 -0.33
N CYS A 40 -5.35 6.40 -0.60
CA CYS A 40 -6.23 7.01 -1.59
C CYS A 40 -6.71 8.38 -1.12
N LYS A 41 -6.85 8.59 0.18
CA LYS A 41 -7.32 9.84 0.72
C LYS A 41 -6.21 10.82 1.05
N GLY A 42 -4.97 10.42 0.85
CA GLY A 42 -3.84 11.29 1.17
C GLY A 42 -3.46 11.30 2.63
N ASN A 43 -3.96 10.33 3.41
CA ASN A 43 -3.67 10.28 4.83
C ASN A 43 -2.51 9.37 5.20
N ALA A 44 -1.97 8.67 4.25
CA ALA A 44 -0.78 7.85 4.47
C ALA A 44 0.28 8.24 3.47
N SER A 45 1.53 8.15 3.85
CA SER A 45 2.62 8.48 2.95
C SER A 45 3.80 7.56 3.23
N ILE A 46 4.75 7.54 2.32
CA ILE A 46 5.97 6.80 2.52
C ILE A 46 7.00 7.81 2.96
N VAL A 47 7.56 7.62 4.14
CA VAL A 47 8.51 8.57 4.72
C VAL A 47 9.81 7.86 5.04
N THR A 48 10.89 8.61 5.11
CA THR A 48 12.19 8.09 5.52
C THR A 48 12.37 8.35 7.01
N ALA A 49 12.67 7.31 7.75
CA ALA A 49 12.94 7.40 9.18
C ALA A 49 14.18 6.58 9.48
N GLU A 50 15.18 7.20 10.03
CA GLU A 50 16.42 6.49 10.40
C GLU A 50 17.01 5.73 9.23
N ASN A 51 17.05 6.38 8.09
CA ASN A 51 17.64 5.83 6.87
C ASN A 51 16.84 4.70 6.26
N GLU A 52 15.62 4.47 6.71
CA GLU A 52 14.75 3.44 6.14
C GLU A 52 13.41 4.05 5.81
N LYS A 53 12.72 3.47 4.85
CA LYS A 53 11.41 3.97 4.47
C LYS A 53 10.32 3.14 5.10
N ILE A 54 9.25 3.79 5.49
CA ILE A 54 8.07 3.13 6.08
C ILE A 54 6.83 3.75 5.48
N ILE A 55 5.70 3.04 5.54
CA ILE A 55 4.41 3.66 5.29
C ILE A 55 3.97 4.26 6.61
N TYR A 56 3.63 5.53 6.61
CA TYR A 56 3.37 6.26 7.84
C TYR A 56 2.03 6.98 7.77
N LYS A 57 1.20 6.81 8.77
CA LYS A 57 -0.03 7.55 8.92
C LYS A 57 0.06 8.44 10.15
N ASN A 58 0.48 7.91 11.25
CA ASN A 58 0.74 8.67 12.47
C ASN A 58 1.69 7.87 13.35
N ASN A 59 2.01 8.40 14.53
CA ASN A 59 3.03 7.77 15.36
C ASN A 59 2.68 6.38 15.82
N GLU A 60 1.42 6.05 15.80
CA GLU A 60 1.01 4.73 16.24
C GLU A 60 0.67 3.81 15.09
N GLU A 61 0.52 4.33 13.88
CA GLU A 61 0.08 3.55 12.75
C GLU A 61 1.08 3.71 11.61
N HIS A 62 2.06 2.88 11.60
CA HIS A 62 3.06 2.84 10.55
C HIS A 62 3.61 1.42 10.42
N THR A 63 4.34 1.17 9.35
CA THR A 63 4.84 -0.18 9.09
C THR A 63 6.25 -0.35 9.61
N SER A 64 6.72 -1.58 9.54
CA SER A 64 8.14 -1.88 9.63
C SER A 64 8.84 -1.34 8.40
N PRO A 65 10.16 -1.34 8.38
CA PRO A 65 10.89 -0.83 7.22
C PRO A 65 10.54 -1.55 5.92
N ILE A 66 10.44 -0.78 4.85
CA ILE A 66 10.10 -1.29 3.53
C ILE A 66 11.33 -1.94 2.93
N LYS A 67 11.15 -3.16 2.43
CA LYS A 67 12.24 -3.88 1.78
C LYS A 67 12.22 -3.68 0.28
N ASN A 68 11.05 -3.65 -0.33
CA ASN A 68 10.92 -3.48 -1.77
C ASN A 68 9.64 -2.74 -2.09
N THR A 69 9.63 -2.02 -3.19
CA THR A 69 8.43 -1.35 -3.69
C THR A 69 8.32 -1.62 -5.18
N TYR A 70 7.17 -2.11 -5.61
CA TYR A 70 6.93 -2.39 -7.02
C TYR A 70 5.75 -1.55 -7.49
N LYS A 71 5.87 -0.90 -8.63
CA LYS A 71 4.74 -0.17 -9.19
C LYS A 71 4.00 -1.07 -10.15
N VAL A 72 2.69 -1.21 -9.97
CA VAL A 72 1.86 -1.99 -10.85
C VAL A 72 0.61 -1.16 -11.16
N GLY A 73 0.44 -0.79 -12.43
CA GLY A 73 -0.72 0.02 -12.80
C GLY A 73 -0.78 1.31 -12.00
N ASN A 74 -1.86 1.52 -11.29
CA ASN A 74 -2.05 2.71 -10.51
C ASN A 74 -1.78 2.52 -9.03
N GLU A 75 -1.09 1.48 -8.66
CA GLU A 75 -0.79 1.22 -7.26
C GLU A 75 0.65 0.80 -7.08
N TYR A 76 1.09 0.80 -5.81
CA TYR A 76 2.37 0.24 -5.44
C TYR A 76 2.14 -1.00 -4.58
N LEU A 77 2.99 -2.01 -4.77
CA LEU A 77 3.08 -3.13 -3.85
C LEU A 77 4.28 -2.86 -2.97
N VAL A 78 4.05 -2.69 -1.68
CA VAL A 78 5.09 -2.31 -0.74
C VAL A 78 5.38 -3.49 0.17
N VAL A 79 6.56 -4.04 0.09
CA VAL A 79 6.93 -5.24 0.82
C VAL A 79 7.75 -4.87 2.04
N THR A 80 7.26 -5.22 3.21
CA THR A 80 8.02 -5.08 4.45
C THR A 80 8.51 -6.47 4.86
N GLU A 81 9.02 -6.58 6.05
CA GLU A 81 9.56 -7.86 6.47
C GLU A 81 8.49 -8.92 6.56
N ASN A 82 7.30 -8.58 6.92
CA ASN A 82 6.26 -9.58 7.17
C ASN A 82 5.03 -9.49 6.29
N THR A 83 4.90 -8.47 5.49
CA THR A 83 3.60 -8.17 4.84
C THR A 83 3.80 -7.46 3.52
N ILE A 84 2.86 -7.67 2.61
CA ILE A 84 2.79 -6.92 1.36
C ILE A 84 1.62 -5.96 1.50
N TYR A 85 1.89 -4.65 1.43
CA TYR A 85 0.83 -3.63 1.49
C TYR A 85 0.56 -3.11 0.09
N ILE A 86 -0.69 -2.81 -0.20
CA ILE A 86 -1.06 -2.18 -1.47
C ILE A 86 -1.45 -0.75 -1.16
N VAL A 87 -0.84 0.20 -1.84
CA VAL A 87 -1.18 1.61 -1.68
C VAL A 87 -1.34 2.27 -3.04
N SER A 88 -2.07 3.36 -3.09
CA SER A 88 -2.32 4.11 -4.32
C SER A 88 -1.03 4.72 -4.84
N CYS A 89 -0.90 4.84 -6.16
CA CYS A 89 0.27 5.48 -6.74
C CYS A 89 0.30 6.98 -6.44
N GLY A 90 -0.80 7.54 -5.96
CA GLY A 90 -0.80 8.93 -5.53
C GLY A 90 -0.24 9.14 -4.13
N THR A 91 0.18 8.06 -3.47
CA THR A 91 0.77 8.18 -2.14
C THR A 91 2.05 9.01 -2.21
N LYS A 92 2.16 10.02 -1.32
CA LYS A 92 3.34 10.83 -1.33
C LYS A 92 4.52 10.03 -0.86
N ILE A 93 5.67 10.24 -1.47
CA ILE A 93 6.91 9.62 -1.08
C ILE A 93 7.84 10.74 -0.66
N ASN A 94 8.10 10.83 0.63
CA ASN A 94 8.98 11.85 1.16
C ASN A 94 10.38 11.29 1.28
N LYS A 95 11.34 12.00 0.76
CA LYS A 95 12.72 11.53 0.73
C LYS A 95 13.56 12.08 1.84
#